data_644756399b4ea20f37608822134774f4
#
_entry.id   644756399b4ea20f37608822134774f4
#
_cell.length_a   1.000
_cell.length_b   1.000
_cell.length_c   1.000
_cell.angle_alpha   90.00
_cell.angle_beta   90.00
_cell.angle_gamma   90.00
#
_symmetry.space_group_name_H-M   'P 1'
#
loop_
_entity.id
_entity.type
_entity.pdbx_description
1 polymer ?
#
loop_
_entity_poly.entity_id
_entity_poly.type
_entity_poly.pdbx_seq_one_letter_code
_entity_poly.pdbx_strand_id
1 'polypeptide(L)'
;MDFAKGHGTHNDFVIIDDPNGQRDLTAQQVRALCDRTGGIGADGVLRVVRTEHMTAEVEQAAESHANWFMDYRNADGSIAEMCGNGTRVFAHWLHRQGYEAASRFSIATRAGDKAITVADTDDAGRAPDSQQAVVSVEMGVAEVTGLSTAQVGSENFAGLAVDVGNPHLAVVVPGWGAEEIANLHLTAPRLDDEFFPAGANLEIATPLVAGTTHMRVFERGVGETKSCGTGTVATACAALAEAGLGEGTVQVVVPGGTVEVEIRSNGATLTGPSRIVARGTFSVELPA
;
A
#
# COMPACT_ATOMS: atom_id res chain seq x y z
N MET A 1 18.53 16.64 -8.91
CA MET A 1 17.09 16.42 -8.82
C MET A 1 16.70 16.36 -7.36
N ASP A 2 15.77 17.23 -6.93
CA ASP A 2 15.30 17.21 -5.55
C ASP A 2 14.36 16.04 -5.32
N PHE A 3 14.42 15.49 -4.12
CA PHE A 3 13.61 14.35 -3.69
C PHE A 3 13.21 14.48 -2.22
N ALA A 4 12.15 13.79 -1.87
CA ALA A 4 11.88 13.41 -0.49
C ALA A 4 11.85 11.88 -0.37
N LYS A 5 11.98 11.37 0.86
CA LYS A 5 11.82 9.96 1.18
C LYS A 5 10.82 9.81 2.31
N GLY A 6 9.87 8.90 2.12
CA GLY A 6 8.85 8.58 3.12
C GLY A 6 8.49 7.11 3.13
N HIS A 7 7.78 6.68 4.16
CA HIS A 7 7.26 5.32 4.25
C HIS A 7 5.89 5.27 4.93
N GLY A 8 5.09 4.29 4.53
CA GLY A 8 3.91 3.83 5.24
C GLY A 8 4.15 2.40 5.74
N THR A 9 4.18 2.19 7.06
CA THR A 9 4.46 0.86 7.65
C THR A 9 5.70 0.17 7.06
N HIS A 10 6.82 0.92 6.97
CA HIS A 10 8.12 0.49 6.44
C HIS A 10 8.16 0.07 4.96
N ASN A 11 7.10 0.27 4.19
CA ASN A 11 7.15 0.27 2.74
C ASN A 11 7.54 1.68 2.29
N ASP A 12 8.73 1.84 1.70
CA ASP A 12 9.41 3.12 1.55
C ASP A 12 9.49 3.60 0.09
N PHE A 13 9.37 4.92 -0.09
CA PHE A 13 9.26 5.53 -1.41
C PHE A 13 10.17 6.74 -1.55
N VAL A 14 10.72 6.91 -2.74
CA VAL A 14 11.26 8.19 -3.21
C VAL A 14 10.13 9.02 -3.78
N ILE A 15 9.98 10.25 -3.32
CA ILE A 15 8.97 11.20 -3.78
C ILE A 15 9.65 12.24 -4.65
N ILE A 16 9.13 12.43 -5.86
CA ILE A 16 9.63 13.39 -6.84
C ILE A 16 8.53 14.39 -7.18
N ASP A 17 8.74 15.65 -6.85
CA ASP A 17 7.85 16.72 -7.24
C ASP A 17 8.04 17.07 -8.72
N ASP A 18 6.96 16.93 -9.49
CA ASP A 18 6.90 17.28 -10.90
C ASP A 18 5.50 17.83 -11.27
N PRO A 19 5.07 18.92 -10.62
CA PRO A 19 3.71 19.43 -10.78
C PRO A 19 3.35 19.77 -12.23
N ASN A 20 4.35 20.03 -13.07
CA ASN A 20 4.16 20.44 -14.47
C ASN A 20 4.32 19.30 -15.49
N GLY A 21 4.51 18.05 -15.03
CA GLY A 21 4.63 16.90 -15.94
C GLY A 21 5.87 16.92 -16.83
N GLN A 22 6.97 17.52 -16.38
CA GLN A 22 8.17 17.72 -17.20
C GLN A 22 9.19 16.57 -17.07
N ARG A 23 8.93 15.61 -16.18
CA ARG A 23 9.86 14.52 -15.85
C ARG A 23 9.18 13.17 -16.06
N ASP A 24 9.26 12.63 -17.27
CA ASP A 24 8.90 11.24 -17.47
C ASP A 24 10.11 10.36 -17.12
N LEU A 25 10.02 9.66 -15.98
CA LEU A 25 11.09 8.80 -15.51
C LEU A 25 11.10 7.48 -16.29
N THR A 26 12.20 7.17 -16.95
CA THR A 26 12.38 5.84 -17.56
C THR A 26 12.49 4.75 -16.49
N ALA A 27 12.16 3.51 -16.85
CA ALA A 27 12.31 2.37 -15.94
C ALA A 27 13.75 2.23 -15.41
N GLN A 28 14.75 2.60 -16.21
CA GLN A 28 16.15 2.55 -15.82
C GLN A 28 16.48 3.62 -14.78
N GLN A 29 15.92 4.82 -14.90
CA GLN A 29 16.06 5.90 -13.92
C GLN A 29 15.40 5.54 -12.59
N VAL A 30 14.21 4.93 -12.63
CA VAL A 30 13.53 4.43 -11.43
C VAL A 30 14.37 3.38 -10.71
N ARG A 31 14.92 2.39 -11.45
CA ARG A 31 15.83 1.39 -10.87
C ARG A 31 17.05 2.04 -10.21
N ALA A 32 17.65 3.04 -10.86
CA ALA A 32 18.81 3.74 -10.33
C ALA A 32 18.47 4.53 -9.04
N LEU A 33 17.31 5.16 -8.98
CA LEU A 33 16.84 5.86 -7.77
C LEU A 33 16.54 4.88 -6.63
N CYS A 34 15.94 3.73 -6.95
CA CYS A 34 15.52 2.72 -5.98
C CYS A 34 16.65 1.80 -5.51
N ASP A 35 17.81 1.80 -6.18
CA ASP A 35 18.97 1.01 -5.75
C ASP A 35 19.42 1.43 -4.35
N ARG A 36 19.46 0.46 -3.43
CA ARG A 36 19.75 0.72 -2.00
C ARG A 36 21.22 0.98 -1.71
N THR A 37 22.09 0.75 -2.70
CA THR A 37 23.54 0.95 -2.58
C THR A 37 24.03 2.12 -3.42
N GLY A 38 23.62 2.18 -4.68
CA GLY A 38 24.07 3.19 -5.64
C GLY A 38 23.11 4.38 -5.78
N GLY A 39 21.87 4.26 -5.28
CA GLY A 39 20.81 5.25 -5.36
C GLY A 39 20.39 5.81 -4.00
N ILE A 40 19.14 6.27 -3.94
CA ILE A 40 18.50 6.70 -2.68
C ILE A 40 18.01 5.46 -1.90
N GLY A 41 17.63 4.40 -2.63
CA GLY A 41 17.08 3.17 -2.10
C GLY A 41 15.61 3.32 -1.70
N ALA A 42 14.73 2.54 -2.32
CA ALA A 42 13.31 2.50 -2.01
C ALA A 42 12.62 1.27 -2.63
N ASP A 43 11.39 0.99 -2.20
CA ASP A 43 10.52 0.00 -2.82
C ASP A 43 9.83 0.54 -4.08
N GLY A 44 9.86 1.87 -4.29
CA GLY A 44 9.32 2.51 -5.48
C GLY A 44 9.46 4.02 -5.48
N VAL A 45 8.97 4.63 -6.55
CA VAL A 45 8.95 6.07 -6.77
C VAL A 45 7.51 6.56 -6.86
N LEU A 46 7.20 7.62 -6.12
CA LEU A 46 5.96 8.39 -6.22
C LEU A 46 6.25 9.73 -6.88
N ARG A 47 5.89 9.88 -8.15
CA ARG A 47 5.98 11.15 -8.86
C ARG A 47 4.68 11.93 -8.62
N VAL A 48 4.83 13.15 -8.13
CA VAL A 48 3.73 14.07 -7.80
C VAL A 48 3.47 14.96 -9.00
N VAL A 49 2.40 14.72 -9.74
CA VAL A 49 2.08 15.43 -10.98
C VAL A 49 0.63 15.91 -10.96
N ARG A 50 0.34 17.05 -11.58
CA ARG A 50 -1.05 17.48 -11.75
C ARG A 50 -1.77 16.54 -12.71
N THR A 51 -3.01 16.19 -12.38
CA THR A 51 -3.81 15.24 -13.15
C THR A 51 -3.96 15.67 -14.61
N GLU A 52 -4.09 16.97 -14.88
CA GLU A 52 -4.20 17.51 -16.24
C GLU A 52 -3.01 17.17 -17.16
N HIS A 53 -1.84 16.91 -16.61
CA HIS A 53 -0.65 16.54 -17.38
C HIS A 53 -0.54 15.03 -17.63
N MET A 54 -1.46 14.23 -17.08
CA MET A 54 -1.51 12.76 -17.26
C MET A 54 -2.66 12.31 -18.17
N THR A 55 -3.58 13.21 -18.54
CA THR A 55 -4.82 12.87 -19.27
C THR A 55 -4.59 12.29 -20.67
N ALA A 56 -3.46 12.60 -21.31
CA ALA A 56 -3.10 12.05 -22.61
C ALA A 56 -2.52 10.63 -22.55
N GLU A 57 -2.05 10.20 -21.38
CA GLU A 57 -1.32 8.95 -21.19
C GLU A 57 -2.10 7.93 -20.37
N VAL A 58 -3.02 8.40 -19.51
CA VAL A 58 -3.75 7.59 -18.55
C VAL A 58 -5.24 7.91 -18.62
N GLU A 59 -6.03 6.92 -19.03
CA GLU A 59 -7.48 7.05 -19.16
C GLU A 59 -8.15 7.49 -17.86
N GLN A 60 -7.78 6.89 -16.74
CA GLN A 60 -8.30 7.24 -15.41
C GLN A 60 -8.03 8.71 -15.03
N ALA A 61 -6.94 9.30 -15.54
CA ALA A 61 -6.64 10.69 -15.30
C ALA A 61 -7.59 11.62 -16.10
N ALA A 62 -8.04 11.20 -17.28
CA ALA A 62 -8.98 11.95 -18.09
C ALA A 62 -10.40 11.99 -17.47
N GLU A 63 -10.75 10.99 -16.69
CA GLU A 63 -12.04 10.88 -16.00
C GLU A 63 -12.01 11.44 -14.57
N SER A 64 -10.82 11.74 -14.05
CA SER A 64 -10.62 12.18 -12.66
C SER A 64 -10.98 13.66 -12.47
N HIS A 65 -11.51 13.95 -11.29
CA HIS A 65 -11.72 15.32 -10.79
C HIS A 65 -10.70 15.73 -9.72
N ALA A 66 -9.75 14.85 -9.38
CA ALA A 66 -8.69 15.15 -8.42
C ALA A 66 -7.62 16.06 -9.06
N ASN A 67 -7.06 16.98 -8.28
CA ASN A 67 -6.01 17.90 -8.76
C ASN A 67 -4.68 17.20 -9.03
N TRP A 68 -4.40 16.14 -8.29
CA TRP A 68 -3.09 15.49 -8.23
C TRP A 68 -3.18 14.02 -8.59
N PHE A 69 -2.26 13.58 -9.46
CA PHE A 69 -2.10 12.20 -9.89
C PHE A 69 -0.88 11.57 -9.23
N MET A 70 -1.08 10.41 -8.64
CA MET A 70 -0.01 9.57 -8.10
C MET A 70 0.55 8.67 -9.20
N ASP A 71 1.63 9.12 -9.87
CA ASP A 71 2.35 8.27 -10.82
C ASP A 71 3.32 7.37 -10.04
N TYR A 72 2.86 6.15 -9.74
CA TYR A 72 3.61 5.18 -8.96
C TYR A 72 4.36 4.20 -9.86
N ARG A 73 5.63 4.02 -9.57
CA ARG A 73 6.54 3.05 -10.22
C ARG A 73 7.18 2.16 -9.18
N ASN A 74 7.15 0.83 -9.38
CA ASN A 74 7.87 -0.13 -8.56
C ASN A 74 9.39 0.04 -8.70
N ALA A 75 10.19 -0.51 -7.76
CA ALA A 75 11.65 -0.40 -7.80
C ALA A 75 12.30 -0.97 -9.06
N ASP A 76 11.67 -1.94 -9.73
CA ASP A 76 12.11 -2.50 -11.00
C ASP A 76 11.80 -1.60 -12.22
N GLY A 77 11.12 -0.48 -12.00
CA GLY A 77 10.69 0.48 -13.01
C GLY A 77 9.35 0.14 -13.67
N SER A 78 8.70 -0.93 -13.30
CA SER A 78 7.35 -1.25 -13.78
C SER A 78 6.32 -0.25 -13.24
N ILE A 79 5.32 0.04 -14.07
CA ILE A 79 4.18 0.87 -13.70
C ILE A 79 3.26 0.04 -12.81
N ALA A 80 2.78 0.63 -11.71
CA ALA A 80 1.78 0.03 -10.84
C ALA A 80 0.52 0.90 -10.78
N GLU A 81 -0.62 0.25 -10.62
CA GLU A 81 -1.91 0.93 -10.64
C GLU A 81 -2.14 1.75 -9.37
N MET A 82 -1.90 1.15 -8.20
CA MET A 82 -2.08 1.77 -6.89
C MET A 82 -1.32 0.99 -5.82
N CYS A 83 -0.95 1.66 -4.73
CA CYS A 83 -0.38 1.06 -3.52
C CYS A 83 -0.93 1.79 -2.30
N GLY A 84 -1.65 1.08 -1.41
CA GLY A 84 -2.25 1.70 -0.22
C GLY A 84 -1.24 2.38 0.71
N ASN A 85 -0.02 1.81 0.85
CA ASN A 85 1.06 2.42 1.62
C ASN A 85 1.59 3.68 0.92
N GLY A 86 1.82 3.59 -0.41
CA GLY A 86 2.25 4.72 -1.23
C GLY A 86 1.24 5.86 -1.24
N THR A 87 -0.06 5.52 -1.30
CA THR A 87 -1.16 6.49 -1.25
C THR A 87 -1.14 7.31 0.04
N ARG A 88 -0.89 6.66 1.20
CA ARG A 88 -0.77 7.40 2.47
C ARG A 88 0.42 8.35 2.47
N VAL A 89 1.57 7.91 1.94
CA VAL A 89 2.78 8.74 1.86
C VAL A 89 2.58 9.90 0.89
N PHE A 90 1.97 9.66 -0.25
CA PHE A 90 1.66 10.67 -1.26
C PHE A 90 0.71 11.75 -0.72
N ALA A 91 -0.38 11.33 -0.09
CA ALA A 91 -1.35 12.26 0.50
C ALA A 91 -0.75 13.10 1.63
N HIS A 92 0.04 12.49 2.52
CA HIS A 92 0.80 13.21 3.54
C HIS A 92 1.73 14.25 2.92
N TRP A 93 2.43 13.89 1.85
CA TRP A 93 3.32 14.81 1.13
C TRP A 93 2.56 16.00 0.54
N LEU A 94 1.43 15.78 -0.16
CA LEU A 94 0.60 16.83 -0.72
C LEU A 94 0.13 17.82 0.36
N HIS A 95 -0.37 17.30 1.48
CA HIS A 95 -0.86 18.12 2.58
C HIS A 95 0.27 18.94 3.21
N ARG A 96 1.40 18.31 3.48
CA ARG A 96 2.58 18.94 4.05
C ARG A 96 3.22 20.02 3.18
N GLN A 97 3.17 19.89 1.85
CA GLN A 97 3.66 20.89 0.91
C GLN A 97 2.66 22.06 0.70
N GLY A 98 1.44 21.94 1.26
CA GLY A 98 0.37 22.88 1.00
C GLY A 98 -0.21 22.79 -0.41
N TYR A 99 0.07 21.68 -1.12
CA TYR A 99 -0.53 21.39 -2.42
C TYR A 99 -2.03 21.07 -2.28
N GLU A 100 -2.40 20.44 -1.17
CA GLU A 100 -3.78 20.26 -0.70
C GLU A 100 -3.90 20.78 0.73
N ALA A 101 -4.65 21.89 0.89
CA ALA A 101 -4.84 22.52 2.20
C ALA A 101 -5.94 21.85 3.04
N ALA A 102 -6.91 21.22 2.37
CA ALA A 102 -8.00 20.52 3.05
C ALA A 102 -7.48 19.20 3.65
N SER A 103 -8.00 18.81 4.81
CA SER A 103 -7.72 17.50 5.40
C SER A 103 -8.43 16.35 4.67
N ARG A 104 -9.43 16.66 3.82
CA ARG A 104 -10.15 15.70 2.99
C ARG A 104 -10.07 16.13 1.53
N PHE A 105 -9.59 15.24 0.68
CA PHE A 105 -9.43 15.46 -0.75
C PHE A 105 -9.39 14.12 -1.49
N SER A 106 -9.37 14.17 -2.80
CA SER A 106 -9.15 12.98 -3.64
C SER A 106 -7.81 13.08 -4.36
N ILE A 107 -7.21 11.94 -4.64
CA ILE A 107 -6.07 11.81 -5.54
C ILE A 107 -6.43 10.89 -6.70
N ALA A 108 -5.93 11.20 -7.89
CA ALA A 108 -6.05 10.34 -9.04
C ALA A 108 -4.95 9.26 -9.03
N THR A 109 -5.31 8.05 -9.40
CA THR A 109 -4.40 6.92 -9.60
C THR A 109 -4.77 6.14 -10.85
N ARG A 110 -3.95 5.21 -11.30
CA ARG A 110 -4.32 4.29 -12.40
C ARG A 110 -5.43 3.30 -12.01
N ALA A 111 -5.73 3.16 -10.72
CA ALA A 111 -6.90 2.43 -10.19
C ALA A 111 -8.08 3.36 -9.87
N GLY A 112 -8.19 4.50 -10.55
CA GLY A 112 -9.21 5.53 -10.31
C GLY A 112 -8.93 6.42 -9.11
N ASP A 113 -9.88 7.30 -8.81
CA ASP A 113 -9.77 8.24 -7.71
C ASP A 113 -9.85 7.53 -6.35
N LYS A 114 -9.03 8.02 -5.42
CA LYS A 114 -9.04 7.56 -4.02
C LYS A 114 -9.37 8.73 -3.11
N ALA A 115 -10.42 8.58 -2.31
CA ALA A 115 -10.76 9.57 -1.29
C ALA A 115 -9.83 9.40 -0.08
N ILE A 116 -9.31 10.53 0.37
CA ILE A 116 -8.27 10.60 1.40
C ILE A 116 -8.75 11.45 2.56
N THR A 117 -8.37 11.06 3.76
CA THR A 117 -8.41 11.93 4.94
C THR A 117 -7.03 11.93 5.60
N VAL A 118 -6.41 13.10 5.73
CA VAL A 118 -5.17 13.28 6.48
C VAL A 118 -5.54 13.85 7.84
N ALA A 119 -5.22 13.11 8.90
CA ALA A 119 -5.29 13.62 10.26
C ALA A 119 -3.88 14.07 10.66
N ASP A 120 -3.73 15.36 10.96
CA ASP A 120 -2.52 15.85 11.58
C ASP A 120 -2.39 15.22 12.96
N THR A 121 -1.23 14.64 13.25
CA THR A 121 -0.96 14.07 14.58
C THR A 121 -0.70 15.16 15.64
N ASP A 122 -1.06 16.40 15.33
CA ASP A 122 -0.75 17.61 16.12
C ASP A 122 -1.70 17.91 17.27
N ASP A 123 -2.57 16.98 17.66
CA ASP A 123 -3.24 17.06 18.97
C ASP A 123 -2.26 17.11 20.17
N ALA A 124 -0.94 17.00 19.90
CA ALA A 124 0.13 17.09 20.87
C ALA A 124 0.95 18.40 20.77
N GLY A 125 0.46 19.44 20.05
CA GLY A 125 1.17 20.74 19.96
C GLY A 125 2.45 20.71 19.11
N ARG A 126 2.55 19.81 18.14
CA ARG A 126 3.64 19.79 17.16
C ARG A 126 3.32 20.73 15.99
N ALA A 127 4.38 21.39 15.51
CA ALA A 127 4.31 22.38 14.44
C ALA A 127 3.78 21.79 13.11
N PRO A 128 3.25 22.64 12.18
CA PRO A 128 2.78 22.25 10.84
C PRO A 128 3.84 21.52 9.97
N ASP A 129 5.04 21.34 10.47
CA ASP A 129 6.16 20.61 9.83
C ASP A 129 6.28 19.17 10.35
N SER A 130 5.18 18.58 10.81
CA SER A 130 5.14 17.20 11.29
C SER A 130 5.71 16.24 10.24
N GLN A 131 6.70 15.45 10.66
CA GLN A 131 7.25 14.38 9.83
C GLN A 131 6.34 13.14 9.81
N GLN A 132 5.24 13.16 10.56
CA GLN A 132 4.29 12.05 10.73
C GLN A 132 2.86 12.52 10.53
N ALA A 133 2.06 11.70 9.89
CA ALA A 133 0.62 11.86 9.75
C ALA A 133 -0.07 10.50 9.90
N VAL A 134 -1.34 10.52 10.26
CA VAL A 134 -2.25 9.39 10.11
C VAL A 134 -3.11 9.65 8.89
N VAL A 135 -3.14 8.71 7.97
CA VAL A 135 -3.85 8.88 6.70
C VAL A 135 -4.83 7.73 6.52
N SER A 136 -6.07 8.08 6.22
CA SER A 136 -7.12 7.15 5.84
C SER A 136 -7.32 7.20 4.33
N VAL A 137 -7.45 6.02 3.71
CA VAL A 137 -7.63 5.82 2.27
C VAL A 137 -8.86 4.95 2.06
N GLU A 138 -9.80 5.41 1.23
CA GLU A 138 -10.91 4.57 0.76
C GLU A 138 -10.38 3.58 -0.28
N MET A 139 -10.43 2.29 0.08
CA MET A 139 -9.84 1.20 -0.72
C MET A 139 -10.81 0.63 -1.75
N GLY A 140 -12.09 0.96 -1.66
CA GLY A 140 -13.15 0.35 -2.45
C GLY A 140 -13.72 -0.89 -1.80
N VAL A 141 -14.50 -1.64 -2.55
CA VAL A 141 -15.11 -2.89 -2.06
C VAL A 141 -14.06 -4.01 -2.10
N ALA A 142 -13.95 -4.75 -1.00
CA ALA A 142 -13.20 -6.01 -0.95
C ALA A 142 -14.18 -7.14 -1.26
N GLU A 143 -14.01 -7.77 -2.41
CA GLU A 143 -14.90 -8.84 -2.88
C GLU A 143 -14.36 -10.21 -2.50
N VAL A 144 -15.15 -10.98 -1.74
CA VAL A 144 -14.84 -12.38 -1.47
C VAL A 144 -15.23 -13.21 -2.69
N THR A 145 -14.24 -13.74 -3.41
CA THR A 145 -14.43 -14.49 -4.65
C THR A 145 -14.55 -16.00 -4.45
N GLY A 146 -14.17 -16.50 -3.27
CA GLY A 146 -14.30 -17.92 -2.92
C GLY A 146 -13.35 -18.39 -1.83
N LEU A 147 -13.10 -19.69 -1.82
CA LEU A 147 -12.12 -20.37 -0.96
C LEU A 147 -11.07 -21.01 -1.84
N SER A 148 -9.81 -20.93 -1.44
CA SER A 148 -8.71 -21.57 -2.14
C SER A 148 -7.61 -22.00 -1.17
N THR A 149 -6.54 -22.58 -1.70
CA THR A 149 -5.45 -23.14 -0.91
C THR A 149 -4.08 -22.67 -1.39
N ALA A 150 -3.13 -22.69 -0.46
CA ALA A 150 -1.72 -22.48 -0.73
C ALA A 150 -0.87 -23.51 0.01
N GLN A 151 0.27 -23.87 -0.57
CA GLN A 151 1.32 -24.63 0.08
C GLN A 151 2.54 -23.73 0.30
N VAL A 152 3.04 -23.65 1.54
CA VAL A 152 4.27 -22.95 1.92
C VAL A 152 5.21 -23.96 2.55
N GLY A 153 6.33 -24.25 1.90
CA GLY A 153 7.18 -25.37 2.30
C GLY A 153 6.44 -26.70 2.28
N SER A 154 6.30 -27.35 3.44
CA SER A 154 5.53 -28.60 3.60
C SER A 154 4.13 -28.38 4.16
N GLU A 155 3.75 -27.17 4.51
CA GLU A 155 2.46 -26.86 5.13
C GLU A 155 1.41 -26.45 4.09
N ASN A 156 0.17 -26.90 4.29
CA ASN A 156 -0.96 -26.50 3.46
C ASN A 156 -1.88 -25.58 4.24
N PHE A 157 -2.28 -24.52 3.59
CA PHE A 157 -3.15 -23.49 4.13
C PHE A 157 -4.41 -23.38 3.26
N ALA A 158 -5.55 -23.10 3.88
CA ALA A 158 -6.79 -22.77 3.20
C ALA A 158 -7.30 -21.41 3.70
N GLY A 159 -7.82 -20.60 2.80
CA GLY A 159 -8.25 -19.26 3.15
C GLY A 159 -9.29 -18.69 2.20
N LEU A 160 -9.70 -17.46 2.48
CA LEU A 160 -10.57 -16.70 1.62
C LEU A 160 -9.78 -16.09 0.46
N ALA A 161 -10.30 -16.27 -0.74
CA ALA A 161 -9.88 -15.51 -1.89
C ALA A 161 -10.62 -14.17 -1.89
N VAL A 162 -9.86 -13.08 -1.85
CA VAL A 162 -10.40 -11.71 -1.78
C VAL A 162 -9.80 -10.87 -2.89
N ASP A 163 -10.63 -10.18 -3.65
CA ASP A 163 -10.21 -9.18 -4.63
C ASP A 163 -10.36 -7.77 -4.03
N VAL A 164 -9.26 -7.02 -4.01
CA VAL A 164 -9.19 -5.62 -3.54
C VAL A 164 -8.67 -4.72 -4.69
N GLY A 165 -9.03 -5.07 -5.93
CA GLY A 165 -8.45 -4.55 -7.17
C GLY A 165 -7.22 -5.36 -7.64
N ASN A 166 -6.82 -6.35 -6.84
CA ASN A 166 -5.83 -7.38 -7.14
C ASN A 166 -6.14 -8.62 -6.29
N PRO A 167 -5.74 -9.83 -6.74
CA PRO A 167 -6.11 -11.07 -6.05
C PRO A 167 -5.25 -11.34 -4.81
N HIS A 168 -5.92 -11.76 -3.75
CA HIS A 168 -5.35 -12.17 -2.47
C HIS A 168 -5.89 -13.53 -2.03
N LEU A 169 -5.06 -14.34 -1.38
CA LEU A 169 -5.47 -15.46 -0.57
C LEU A 169 -5.17 -15.15 0.90
N ALA A 170 -6.19 -14.78 1.65
CA ALA A 170 -6.08 -14.44 3.07
C ALA A 170 -6.42 -15.65 3.93
N VAL A 171 -5.42 -16.15 4.64
CA VAL A 171 -5.48 -17.34 5.49
C VAL A 171 -5.50 -16.93 6.95
N VAL A 172 -6.52 -17.32 7.70
CA VAL A 172 -6.53 -17.21 9.17
C VAL A 172 -6.24 -18.59 9.75
N VAL A 173 -5.18 -18.72 10.55
CA VAL A 173 -4.76 -20.02 11.10
C VAL A 173 -5.27 -20.18 12.53
N PRO A 174 -6.25 -21.07 12.79
CA PRO A 174 -6.76 -21.28 14.13
C PRO A 174 -5.67 -21.69 15.12
N GLY A 175 -5.69 -21.09 16.30
CA GLY A 175 -4.77 -21.39 17.38
C GLY A 175 -3.39 -20.73 17.28
N TRP A 176 -3.11 -20.01 16.17
CA TRP A 176 -1.88 -19.23 16.07
C TRP A 176 -2.05 -17.86 16.77
N GLY A 177 -0.96 -17.40 17.36
CA GLY A 177 -0.82 -16.06 17.94
C GLY A 177 0.33 -15.29 17.28
N ALA A 178 0.69 -14.17 17.89
CA ALA A 178 1.76 -13.29 17.40
C ALA A 178 3.11 -13.99 17.29
N GLU A 179 3.39 -14.96 18.18
CA GLU A 179 4.66 -15.68 18.21
C GLU A 179 4.79 -16.65 17.02
N GLU A 180 3.73 -17.41 16.71
CA GLU A 180 3.71 -18.32 15.57
C GLU A 180 3.87 -17.55 14.26
N ILE A 181 3.15 -16.42 14.11
CA ILE A 181 3.28 -15.54 12.92
C ILE A 181 4.71 -14.99 12.81
N ALA A 182 5.30 -14.52 13.92
CA ALA A 182 6.66 -13.94 13.90
C ALA A 182 7.72 -14.98 13.50
N ASN A 183 7.53 -16.25 13.92
CA ASN A 183 8.46 -17.35 13.66
C ASN A 183 8.19 -18.10 12.34
N LEU A 184 7.11 -17.77 11.61
CA LEU A 184 6.77 -18.40 10.35
C LEU A 184 7.92 -18.23 9.33
N HIS A 185 8.38 -19.33 8.74
CA HIS A 185 9.31 -19.28 7.61
C HIS A 185 8.51 -19.16 6.30
N LEU A 186 8.17 -17.92 5.92
CA LEU A 186 7.36 -17.62 4.76
C LEU A 186 8.22 -17.65 3.49
N THR A 187 8.07 -18.72 2.72
CA THR A 187 8.71 -18.91 1.41
C THR A 187 7.69 -18.76 0.29
N ALA A 188 8.16 -18.73 -0.96
CA ALA A 188 7.30 -18.64 -2.14
C ALA A 188 6.18 -19.70 -2.11
N PRO A 189 4.92 -19.30 -2.08
CA PRO A 189 3.79 -20.21 -2.00
C PRO A 189 3.54 -20.90 -3.36
N ARG A 190 3.03 -22.12 -3.30
CA ARG A 190 2.35 -22.73 -4.42
C ARG A 190 0.85 -22.53 -4.21
N LEU A 191 0.26 -21.70 -5.05
CA LEU A 191 -1.18 -21.45 -5.05
C LEU A 191 -1.90 -22.48 -5.93
N ASP A 192 -3.21 -22.53 -5.81
CA ASP A 192 -4.08 -23.25 -6.75
C ASP A 192 -4.07 -22.51 -8.10
N ASP A 193 -3.38 -23.07 -9.09
CA ASP A 193 -3.21 -22.47 -10.43
C ASP A 193 -4.53 -22.40 -11.23
N GLU A 194 -5.50 -23.25 -10.90
CA GLU A 194 -6.83 -23.21 -11.52
C GLU A 194 -7.63 -22.01 -11.00
N PHE A 195 -7.50 -21.73 -9.71
CA PHE A 195 -8.17 -20.59 -9.07
C PHE A 195 -7.44 -19.26 -9.31
N PHE A 196 -6.11 -19.26 -9.26
CA PHE A 196 -5.25 -18.09 -9.45
C PHE A 196 -4.30 -18.26 -10.64
N PRO A 197 -4.80 -18.25 -11.88
CA PRO A 197 -3.96 -18.52 -13.07
C PRO A 197 -2.86 -17.48 -13.30
N ALA A 198 -3.02 -16.25 -12.75
CA ALA A 198 -2.00 -15.21 -12.78
C ALA A 198 -1.27 -15.05 -11.43
N GLY A 199 -1.48 -15.99 -10.48
CA GLY A 199 -1.01 -15.91 -9.10
C GLY A 199 -1.77 -14.88 -8.27
N ALA A 200 -1.53 -14.89 -6.96
CA ALA A 200 -2.11 -13.96 -5.99
C ALA A 200 -1.08 -13.60 -4.91
N ASN A 201 -1.37 -12.58 -4.12
CA ASN A 201 -0.69 -12.36 -2.85
C ASN A 201 -1.20 -13.39 -1.84
N LEU A 202 -0.33 -13.81 -0.93
CA LEU A 202 -0.69 -14.71 0.17
C LEU A 202 -0.50 -13.99 1.50
N GLU A 203 -1.56 -13.85 2.26
CA GLU A 203 -1.54 -13.37 3.64
C GLU A 203 -1.77 -14.54 4.58
N ILE A 204 -0.91 -14.68 5.60
CA ILE A 204 -1.10 -15.64 6.70
C ILE A 204 -1.27 -14.85 8.00
N ALA A 205 -2.38 -15.09 8.68
CA ALA A 205 -2.82 -14.27 9.80
C ALA A 205 -3.31 -15.11 10.99
N THR A 206 -3.36 -14.47 12.16
CA THR A 206 -3.96 -15.04 13.37
C THR A 206 -5.47 -14.83 13.37
N PRO A 207 -6.23 -15.62 14.15
CA PRO A 207 -7.60 -15.28 14.49
C PRO A 207 -7.70 -13.89 15.15
N LEU A 208 -8.90 -13.30 15.07
CA LEU A 208 -9.18 -12.01 15.67
C LEU A 208 -9.25 -12.12 17.20
N VAL A 209 -8.37 -11.41 17.91
CA VAL A 209 -8.38 -11.34 19.37
C VAL A 209 -8.48 -9.89 19.81
N ALA A 210 -9.54 -9.55 20.53
CA ALA A 210 -9.82 -8.18 20.99
C ALA A 210 -9.71 -7.12 19.87
N GLY A 211 -10.22 -7.45 18.67
CA GLY A 211 -10.20 -6.54 17.51
C GLY A 211 -8.85 -6.50 16.76
N THR A 212 -7.89 -7.34 17.13
CA THR A 212 -6.54 -7.33 16.54
C THR A 212 -6.21 -8.68 15.89
N THR A 213 -5.59 -8.63 14.71
CA THR A 213 -4.96 -9.77 14.03
C THR A 213 -3.51 -9.45 13.68
N HIS A 214 -2.65 -10.45 13.66
CA HIS A 214 -1.26 -10.35 13.19
C HIS A 214 -1.16 -11.01 11.84
N MET A 215 -0.44 -10.42 10.88
CA MET A 215 -0.25 -11.02 9.56
C MET A 215 1.17 -10.89 9.03
N ARG A 216 1.52 -11.81 8.14
CA ARG A 216 2.65 -11.69 7.21
C ARG A 216 2.14 -11.91 5.79
N VAL A 217 2.83 -11.31 4.82
CA VAL A 217 2.42 -11.33 3.42
C VAL A 217 3.57 -11.71 2.52
N PHE A 218 3.26 -12.55 1.54
CA PHE A 218 4.12 -12.83 0.39
C PHE A 218 3.45 -12.23 -0.85
N GLU A 219 4.03 -11.15 -1.38
CA GLU A 219 3.49 -10.45 -2.53
C GLU A 219 3.91 -11.10 -3.83
N ARG A 220 2.96 -11.22 -4.76
CA ARG A 220 3.14 -11.78 -6.10
C ARG A 220 4.21 -10.99 -6.87
N GLY A 221 5.26 -11.68 -7.32
CA GLY A 221 6.35 -11.10 -8.09
C GLY A 221 7.38 -10.30 -7.27
N VAL A 222 7.15 -10.11 -5.97
CA VAL A 222 8.03 -9.34 -5.09
C VAL A 222 8.69 -10.22 -4.03
N GLY A 223 7.90 -11.06 -3.37
CA GLY A 223 8.34 -11.85 -2.21
C GLY A 223 7.73 -11.37 -0.91
N GLU A 224 8.32 -11.78 0.22
CA GLU A 224 7.85 -11.32 1.51
C GLU A 224 8.19 -9.83 1.71
N THR A 225 7.17 -9.05 2.10
CA THR A 225 7.30 -7.63 2.41
C THR A 225 6.84 -7.33 3.84
N LYS A 226 7.19 -6.15 4.35
CA LYS A 226 6.82 -5.75 5.71
C LYS A 226 5.38 -5.28 5.84
N SER A 227 4.73 -4.93 4.73
CA SER A 227 3.37 -4.41 4.71
C SER A 227 2.82 -4.37 3.28
N CYS A 228 1.61 -4.88 3.07
CA CYS A 228 0.83 -4.74 1.84
C CYS A 228 -0.52 -4.11 2.18
N GLY A 229 -0.85 -2.95 1.59
CA GLY A 229 -2.09 -2.22 1.92
C GLY A 229 -3.36 -3.00 1.55
N THR A 230 -3.43 -3.55 0.33
CA THR A 230 -4.55 -4.39 -0.12
C THR A 230 -4.59 -5.72 0.65
N GLY A 231 -3.43 -6.29 0.97
CA GLY A 231 -3.33 -7.50 1.79
C GLY A 231 -3.85 -7.31 3.21
N THR A 232 -3.68 -6.12 3.82
CA THR A 232 -4.28 -5.83 5.14
C THR A 232 -5.80 -5.77 5.08
N VAL A 233 -6.37 -5.27 3.98
CA VAL A 233 -7.82 -5.26 3.74
C VAL A 233 -8.34 -6.69 3.55
N ALA A 234 -7.69 -7.50 2.72
CA ALA A 234 -8.03 -8.90 2.53
C ALA A 234 -7.96 -9.70 3.85
N THR A 235 -6.92 -9.46 4.65
CA THR A 235 -6.76 -10.06 5.99
C THR A 235 -7.88 -9.66 6.94
N ALA A 236 -8.26 -8.38 6.97
CA ALA A 236 -9.36 -7.92 7.82
C ALA A 236 -10.69 -8.58 7.43
N CYS A 237 -10.98 -8.73 6.12
CA CYS A 237 -12.14 -9.48 5.64
C CYS A 237 -12.12 -10.93 6.14
N ALA A 238 -10.98 -11.63 5.99
CA ALA A 238 -10.85 -13.02 6.39
C ALA A 238 -10.98 -13.20 7.92
N ALA A 239 -10.36 -12.31 8.71
CA ALA A 239 -10.42 -12.37 10.17
C ALA A 239 -11.83 -12.08 10.70
N LEU A 240 -12.56 -11.15 10.10
CA LEU A 240 -13.96 -10.90 10.42
C LEU A 240 -14.84 -12.10 10.05
N ALA A 241 -14.65 -12.66 8.85
CA ALA A 241 -15.41 -13.81 8.40
C ALA A 241 -15.18 -15.04 9.29
N GLU A 242 -13.94 -15.30 9.72
CA GLU A 242 -13.61 -16.38 10.66
C GLU A 242 -14.28 -16.17 12.02
N ALA A 243 -14.38 -14.93 12.49
CA ALA A 243 -15.11 -14.55 13.71
C ALA A 243 -16.63 -14.54 13.55
N GLY A 244 -17.18 -14.88 12.37
CA GLY A 244 -18.60 -14.85 12.07
C GLY A 244 -19.17 -13.45 11.87
N LEU A 245 -18.35 -12.47 11.56
CA LEU A 245 -18.70 -11.07 11.33
C LEU A 245 -18.58 -10.74 9.84
N GLY A 246 -19.49 -9.90 9.33
CA GLY A 246 -19.44 -9.43 7.94
C GLY A 246 -18.81 -8.04 7.82
N GLU A 247 -18.88 -7.24 8.87
CA GLU A 247 -18.39 -5.86 8.93
C GLU A 247 -17.71 -5.60 10.27
N GLY A 248 -16.85 -4.60 10.33
CA GLY A 248 -16.20 -4.21 11.57
C GLY A 248 -14.86 -3.52 11.35
N THR A 249 -14.25 -3.12 12.46
CA THR A 249 -12.93 -2.49 12.49
C THR A 249 -11.91 -3.46 13.06
N VAL A 250 -10.80 -3.63 12.35
CA VAL A 250 -9.72 -4.57 12.67
C VAL A 250 -8.39 -3.82 12.74
N GLN A 251 -7.67 -4.01 13.84
CA GLN A 251 -6.26 -3.64 13.93
C GLN A 251 -5.42 -4.75 13.31
N VAL A 252 -4.74 -4.46 12.21
CA VAL A 252 -3.85 -5.41 11.52
C VAL A 252 -2.41 -5.08 11.85
N VAL A 253 -1.76 -5.97 12.61
CA VAL A 253 -0.35 -5.86 12.97
C VAL A 253 0.49 -6.57 11.92
N VAL A 254 1.37 -5.84 11.28
CA VAL A 254 2.32 -6.32 10.25
C VAL A 254 3.76 -6.07 10.72
N PRO A 255 4.78 -6.72 10.13
CA PRO A 255 6.18 -6.45 10.49
C PRO A 255 6.60 -4.97 10.42
N GLY A 256 5.93 -4.18 9.57
CA GLY A 256 6.18 -2.74 9.40
C GLY A 256 5.45 -1.83 10.39
N GLY A 257 4.53 -2.34 11.21
CA GLY A 257 3.74 -1.55 12.17
C GLY A 257 2.29 -2.00 12.28
N THR A 258 1.40 -1.10 12.65
CA THR A 258 -0.04 -1.38 12.77
C THR A 258 -0.83 -0.45 11.89
N VAL A 259 -1.84 -0.99 11.24
CA VAL A 259 -2.86 -0.25 10.50
C VAL A 259 -4.26 -0.66 10.99
N GLU A 260 -5.21 0.23 10.84
CA GLU A 260 -6.61 -0.03 11.09
C GLU A 260 -7.34 -0.21 9.77
N VAL A 261 -8.16 -1.23 9.67
CA VAL A 261 -9.03 -1.49 8.52
C VAL A 261 -10.47 -1.55 8.99
N GLU A 262 -11.30 -0.70 8.43
CA GLU A 262 -12.74 -0.74 8.59
C GLU A 262 -13.36 -1.40 7.35
N ILE A 263 -14.08 -2.50 7.56
CA ILE A 263 -14.84 -3.21 6.50
C ILE A 263 -16.32 -2.87 6.66
N ARG A 264 -16.92 -2.41 5.57
CA ARG A 264 -18.34 -2.08 5.43
C ARG A 264 -18.91 -2.76 4.18
N SER A 265 -20.22 -2.90 4.11
CA SER A 265 -20.91 -3.47 2.94
C SER A 265 -20.65 -2.72 1.62
N ASN A 266 -20.32 -1.43 1.71
CA ASN A 266 -20.08 -0.56 0.55
C ASN A 266 -18.61 -0.18 0.31
N GLY A 267 -17.67 -0.77 1.06
CA GLY A 267 -16.25 -0.49 0.87
C GLY A 267 -15.41 -0.74 2.12
N ALA A 268 -14.13 -0.51 1.97
CA ALA A 268 -13.15 -0.62 3.04
C ALA A 268 -12.34 0.68 3.16
N THR A 269 -12.03 1.06 4.41
CA THR A 269 -11.11 2.18 4.71
C THR A 269 -9.86 1.63 5.38
N LEU A 270 -8.70 1.97 4.82
CA LEU A 270 -7.38 1.67 5.40
C LEU A 270 -6.83 2.93 6.07
N THR A 271 -6.64 2.90 7.37
CA THR A 271 -6.06 3.98 8.15
C THR A 271 -4.71 3.56 8.73
N GLY A 272 -3.68 4.38 8.52
CA GLY A 272 -2.36 4.04 9.04
C GLY A 272 -1.37 5.20 9.01
N PRO A 273 -0.19 4.97 9.62
CA PRO A 273 0.84 6.00 9.70
C PRO A 273 1.48 6.25 8.34
N SER A 274 1.91 7.49 8.16
CA SER A 274 2.82 7.93 7.11
C SER A 274 3.93 8.75 7.72
N ARG A 275 5.16 8.56 7.26
CA ARG A 275 6.33 9.31 7.74
C ARG A 275 7.19 9.78 6.59
N ILE A 276 7.54 11.07 6.58
CA ILE A 276 8.56 11.65 5.70
C ILE A 276 9.87 11.68 6.48
N VAL A 277 10.88 10.94 6.02
CA VAL A 277 12.11 10.67 6.78
C VAL A 277 13.31 11.48 6.31
N ALA A 278 13.32 11.92 5.03
CA ALA A 278 14.44 12.70 4.49
C ALA A 278 13.98 13.59 3.32
N ARG A 279 14.76 14.63 3.07
CA ARG A 279 14.73 15.46 1.85
C ARG A 279 16.16 15.69 1.41
N GLY A 280 16.39 15.83 0.12
CA GLY A 280 17.71 16.08 -0.40
C GLY A 280 17.72 16.34 -1.89
N THR A 281 18.92 16.50 -2.42
CA THR A 281 19.16 16.60 -3.86
C THR A 281 19.98 15.41 -4.32
N PHE A 282 19.45 14.64 -5.26
CA PHE A 282 20.17 13.56 -5.92
C PHE A 282 21.09 14.17 -6.99
N SER A 283 22.40 14.01 -6.79
CA SER A 283 23.44 14.66 -7.59
C SER A 283 24.12 13.73 -8.59
N VAL A 284 23.81 12.42 -8.54
CA VAL A 284 24.31 11.46 -9.53
C VAL A 284 23.53 11.63 -10.83
N GLU A 285 24.22 11.63 -11.94
CA GLU A 285 23.59 11.68 -13.25
C GLU A 285 22.77 10.40 -13.47
N LEU A 286 21.46 10.58 -13.70
CA LEU A 286 20.60 9.44 -13.99
C LEU A 286 20.91 8.91 -15.39
N PRO A 287 20.85 7.60 -15.61
CA PRO A 287 21.02 7.02 -16.94
C PRO A 287 19.97 7.60 -17.91
N ALA A 288 20.39 7.71 -19.18
CA ALA A 288 19.55 8.23 -20.26
C ALA A 288 18.35 7.32 -20.56
#